data_73f876c967b75c8eec88809a7a3eb050
#
_entry.id   73f876c967b75c8eec88809a7a3eb050
#
_cell.length_a   1.000
_cell.length_b   1.000
_cell.length_c   1.000
_cell.angle_alpha   90.00
_cell.angle_beta   90.00
_cell.angle_gamma   90.00
#
_symmetry.space_group_name_H-M   'P 1'
#
loop_
_entity.id
_entity.type
_entity.pdbx_description
1 polymer ?
#
loop_
_entity_poly.entity_id
_entity_poly.type
_entity_poly.pdbx_seq_one_letter_code
_entity_poly.pdbx_strand_id
1 'polypeptide(L)'
;MTQIAMSPVADAPPGAREADRSLGIIACSALVVGNVIGSGFFLSPSALAPYGLAALAGWVILGGVAICLALVFARLAQLLPGAGGPYAFARRAFGPFAGFVVAWAYWVSMWVSQPAIALTFAGYLAVFYPPIATSHTLGTIVALAAMWFVALVNLRGVHAAGMFQTIAVGLKLIPFVALGTAGLFWIHPANFTAAMPAPGHFLPALLASLPLIMFAFLGIESSTVPADHVANPKTTIPRATIIGTAVCLFIFLFCSIAVMGVVPLGQLAHSTAPFADAAGLMWGGWASTAIAVAVIISSLAGLNGWTLLMGQVPMAAARDGLFPPTFARLNGGGVPARGIIISMTLSSIILIFQSTGVHVLVDLYSTLINLSTTAEMVPYVFCALAEGLLIAALSGTTPSARHVFTPISLIAFIFSLLTIFGAGADAGLCTLVLILLGLPFYAFILGAKNTEQS
;
A
#
# COMPACT_ATOMS: atom_id res chain seq x y z
N MET A 1 15.34 25.82 -26.15
CA MET A 1 15.36 24.36 -26.21
C MET A 1 16.61 23.90 -25.48
N THR A 2 16.50 23.76 -24.17
CA THR A 2 17.61 23.34 -23.30
C THR A 2 17.66 21.81 -23.35
N GLN A 3 18.75 21.27 -23.91
CA GLN A 3 19.05 19.85 -23.80
C GLN A 3 18.96 19.47 -22.32
N ILE A 4 18.10 18.52 -21.99
CA ILE A 4 18.09 17.88 -20.67
C ILE A 4 19.43 17.15 -20.58
N ALA A 5 20.41 17.84 -20.01
CA ALA A 5 21.71 17.26 -19.71
C ALA A 5 21.47 16.06 -18.78
N MET A 6 21.63 14.88 -19.32
CA MET A 6 21.62 13.63 -18.57
C MET A 6 22.83 13.64 -17.65
N SER A 7 22.66 14.14 -16.42
CA SER A 7 23.65 13.91 -15.38
C SER A 7 23.87 12.40 -15.29
N PRO A 8 25.12 11.89 -15.38
CA PRO A 8 25.36 10.48 -15.18
C PRO A 8 24.84 10.14 -13.80
N VAL A 9 24.00 9.11 -13.72
CA VAL A 9 23.77 8.39 -12.47
C VAL A 9 25.16 8.05 -11.97
N ALA A 10 25.52 8.51 -10.78
CA ALA A 10 26.75 8.05 -10.14
C ALA A 10 26.67 6.54 -10.18
N ASP A 11 27.53 5.93 -10.97
CA ASP A 11 27.68 4.49 -11.01
C ASP A 11 27.87 4.03 -9.58
N ALA A 12 27.04 3.09 -9.14
CA ALA A 12 27.22 2.46 -7.84
C ALA A 12 28.67 1.99 -7.77
N PRO A 13 29.37 2.17 -6.64
CA PRO A 13 30.77 1.82 -6.54
C PRO A 13 30.94 0.37 -6.98
N PRO A 14 31.89 0.05 -7.86
CA PRO A 14 32.15 -1.31 -8.30
C PRO A 14 32.63 -2.10 -7.09
N GLY A 15 31.74 -2.89 -6.47
CA GLY A 15 32.10 -3.67 -5.28
C GLY A 15 30.95 -4.07 -4.36
N ALA A 16 29.69 -3.75 -4.65
CA ALA A 16 28.60 -4.46 -4.02
C ALA A 16 28.67 -5.91 -4.46
N ARG A 17 29.20 -6.76 -3.56
CA ARG A 17 29.51 -8.17 -3.82
C ARG A 17 28.26 -8.87 -4.33
N GLU A 18 28.38 -9.66 -5.41
CA GLU A 18 27.33 -10.59 -5.93
C GLU A 18 26.72 -11.47 -4.82
N ALA A 19 27.42 -11.65 -3.72
CA ALA A 19 26.95 -12.37 -2.53
C ALA A 19 25.74 -11.73 -1.81
N ASP A 20 25.45 -10.43 -2.01
CA ASP A 20 24.31 -9.75 -1.37
C ASP A 20 23.02 -9.80 -2.20
N ARG A 21 23.07 -10.27 -3.45
CA ARG A 21 21.89 -10.41 -4.32
C ARG A 21 21.21 -11.77 -4.16
N SER A 22 20.54 -11.96 -3.03
CA SER A 22 19.95 -13.24 -2.65
C SER A 22 18.46 -13.39 -2.97
N LEU A 23 17.74 -12.30 -3.31
CA LEU A 23 16.29 -12.34 -3.53
C LEU A 23 15.95 -12.85 -4.93
N GLY A 24 15.47 -14.10 -5.02
CA GLY A 24 14.93 -14.70 -6.23
C GLY A 24 13.46 -14.36 -6.45
N ILE A 25 12.87 -14.89 -7.57
CA ILE A 25 11.49 -14.60 -7.98
C ILE A 25 10.45 -14.96 -6.91
N ILE A 26 10.62 -16.06 -6.20
CA ILE A 26 9.70 -16.50 -5.14
C ILE A 26 9.73 -15.52 -3.98
N ALA A 27 10.91 -15.11 -3.53
CA ALA A 27 11.05 -14.16 -2.44
C ALA A 27 10.50 -12.77 -2.81
N CYS A 28 10.75 -12.30 -4.02
CA CYS A 28 10.20 -11.03 -4.50
C CYS A 28 8.67 -11.09 -4.68
N SER A 29 8.12 -12.20 -5.20
CA SER A 29 6.66 -12.39 -5.27
C SER A 29 6.04 -12.47 -3.88
N ALA A 30 6.68 -13.15 -2.93
CA ALA A 30 6.25 -13.21 -1.54
C ALA A 30 6.30 -11.83 -0.86
N LEU A 31 7.27 -10.97 -1.23
CA LEU A 31 7.32 -9.58 -0.74
C LEU A 31 6.12 -8.78 -1.22
N VAL A 32 5.76 -8.86 -2.52
CA VAL A 32 4.57 -8.22 -3.07
C VAL A 32 3.31 -8.75 -2.39
N VAL A 33 3.09 -10.06 -2.41
CA VAL A 33 1.93 -10.70 -1.77
C VAL A 33 1.89 -10.39 -0.28
N GLY A 34 3.05 -10.36 0.38
CA GLY A 34 3.21 -10.07 1.80
C GLY A 34 2.73 -8.67 2.18
N ASN A 35 3.14 -7.67 1.44
CA ASN A 35 2.77 -6.28 1.67
C ASN A 35 1.32 -6.00 1.26
N VAL A 36 0.90 -6.49 0.10
CA VAL A 36 -0.45 -6.29 -0.43
C VAL A 36 -1.51 -6.99 0.43
N ILE A 37 -1.37 -8.31 0.72
CA ILE A 37 -2.31 -9.04 1.59
C ILE A 37 -1.99 -8.79 3.08
N GLY A 38 -1.60 -7.70 3.50
CA GLY A 38 -1.35 -7.36 4.91
C GLY A 38 -1.75 -5.93 5.20
N SER A 39 -2.08 -5.20 4.15
CA SER A 39 -2.29 -3.76 4.19
C SER A 39 -3.73 -3.32 4.50
N GLY A 40 -4.60 -4.20 5.01
CA GLY A 40 -5.93 -3.77 5.42
C GLY A 40 -7.08 -4.32 4.58
N PHE A 41 -6.83 -5.28 3.69
CA PHE A 41 -7.87 -6.01 2.96
C PHE A 41 -8.94 -6.62 3.88
N PHE A 42 -8.55 -7.00 5.10
CA PHE A 42 -9.39 -7.78 5.99
C PHE A 42 -10.58 -7.05 6.62
N LEU A 43 -10.60 -5.72 6.61
CA LEU A 43 -11.78 -4.92 6.98
C LEU A 43 -12.51 -4.36 5.76
N SER A 44 -11.94 -4.49 4.56
CA SER A 44 -12.53 -3.93 3.35
C SER A 44 -13.94 -4.44 3.05
N PRO A 45 -14.34 -5.72 3.31
CA PRO A 45 -15.72 -6.12 3.07
C PRO A 45 -16.73 -5.32 3.91
N SER A 46 -16.39 -4.99 5.16
CA SER A 46 -17.25 -4.17 6.03
C SER A 46 -17.31 -2.73 5.54
N ALA A 47 -16.17 -2.13 5.22
CA ALA A 47 -16.10 -0.77 4.68
C ALA A 47 -16.78 -0.64 3.30
N LEU A 48 -16.81 -1.72 2.51
CA LEU A 48 -17.43 -1.77 1.19
C LEU A 48 -18.90 -2.18 1.21
N ALA A 49 -19.41 -2.72 2.32
CA ALA A 49 -20.78 -3.14 2.45
C ALA A 49 -21.81 -2.07 2.08
N PRO A 50 -21.64 -0.77 2.45
CA PRO A 50 -22.59 0.29 2.05
C PRO A 50 -22.71 0.51 0.53
N TYR A 51 -21.70 0.11 -0.24
CA TYR A 51 -21.66 0.27 -1.70
C TYR A 51 -22.20 -0.95 -2.44
N GLY A 52 -22.44 -2.06 -1.76
CA GLY A 52 -23.09 -3.26 -2.29
C GLY A 52 -22.44 -3.80 -3.57
N LEU A 53 -23.26 -4.11 -4.59
CA LEU A 53 -22.77 -4.67 -5.86
C LEU A 53 -21.86 -3.71 -6.63
N ALA A 54 -21.96 -2.39 -6.42
CA ALA A 54 -21.04 -1.44 -7.04
C ALA A 54 -19.59 -1.68 -6.58
N ALA A 55 -19.39 -2.09 -5.30
CA ALA A 55 -18.07 -2.46 -4.81
C ALA A 55 -17.54 -3.74 -5.46
N LEU A 56 -18.38 -4.74 -5.74
CA LEU A 56 -17.95 -5.95 -6.47
C LEU A 56 -17.53 -5.61 -7.92
N ALA A 57 -18.28 -4.75 -8.60
CA ALA A 57 -17.86 -4.22 -9.90
C ALA A 57 -16.53 -3.46 -9.80
N GLY A 58 -16.36 -2.68 -8.72
CA GLY A 58 -15.11 -1.99 -8.39
C GLY A 58 -13.91 -2.95 -8.24
N TRP A 59 -14.07 -4.11 -7.60
CA TRP A 59 -13.03 -5.14 -7.51
C TRP A 59 -12.58 -5.67 -8.87
N VAL A 60 -13.52 -5.91 -9.79
CA VAL A 60 -13.20 -6.38 -11.15
C VAL A 60 -12.44 -5.29 -11.92
N ILE A 61 -12.96 -4.06 -11.89
CA ILE A 61 -12.36 -2.93 -12.62
C ILE A 61 -10.98 -2.60 -12.06
N LEU A 62 -10.86 -2.37 -10.75
CA LEU A 62 -9.57 -2.02 -10.14
C LEU A 62 -8.58 -3.18 -10.11
N GLY A 63 -9.06 -4.43 -10.12
CA GLY A 63 -8.20 -5.58 -10.32
C GLY A 63 -7.49 -5.53 -11.68
N GLY A 64 -8.21 -5.18 -12.74
CA GLY A 64 -7.62 -4.93 -14.06
C GLY A 64 -6.64 -3.74 -14.06
N VAL A 65 -7.00 -2.67 -13.37
CA VAL A 65 -6.12 -1.49 -13.21
C VAL A 65 -4.86 -1.84 -12.40
N ALA A 66 -4.97 -2.63 -11.34
CA ALA A 66 -3.82 -3.09 -10.55
C ALA A 66 -2.83 -3.89 -11.40
N ILE A 67 -3.31 -4.72 -12.34
CA ILE A 67 -2.45 -5.39 -13.33
C ILE A 67 -1.80 -4.36 -14.28
N CYS A 68 -2.53 -3.34 -14.73
CA CYS A 68 -1.92 -2.26 -15.54
C CYS A 68 -0.82 -1.53 -14.77
N LEU A 69 -1.07 -1.18 -13.51
CA LEU A 69 -0.06 -0.57 -12.63
C LEU A 69 1.15 -1.49 -12.40
N ALA A 70 0.91 -2.78 -12.17
CA ALA A 70 1.98 -3.77 -12.04
C ALA A 70 2.85 -3.84 -13.30
N LEU A 71 2.25 -3.75 -14.49
CA LEU A 71 2.97 -3.69 -15.77
C LEU A 71 3.76 -2.39 -15.92
N VAL A 72 3.22 -1.24 -15.50
CA VAL A 72 3.93 0.05 -15.48
C VAL A 72 5.17 -0.05 -14.58
N PHE A 73 5.02 -0.51 -13.32
CA PHE A 73 6.15 -0.67 -12.41
C PHE A 73 7.15 -1.71 -12.90
N ALA A 74 6.69 -2.81 -13.50
CA ALA A 74 7.54 -3.83 -14.10
C ALA A 74 8.44 -3.24 -15.21
N ARG A 75 7.87 -2.43 -16.10
CA ARG A 75 8.62 -1.75 -17.18
C ARG A 75 9.57 -0.70 -16.65
N LEU A 76 9.12 0.13 -15.69
CA LEU A 76 9.98 1.13 -15.06
C LEU A 76 11.19 0.47 -14.37
N ALA A 77 11.00 -0.65 -13.67
CA ALA A 77 12.09 -1.41 -13.06
C ALA A 77 13.06 -2.05 -14.08
N GLN A 78 12.57 -2.38 -15.29
CA GLN A 78 13.45 -2.83 -16.39
C GLN A 78 14.29 -1.68 -16.95
N LEU A 79 13.69 -0.48 -17.10
CA LEU A 79 14.35 0.70 -17.65
C LEU A 79 15.36 1.29 -16.67
N LEU A 80 15.03 1.28 -15.39
CA LEU A 80 15.83 1.87 -14.30
C LEU A 80 15.99 0.84 -13.16
N PRO A 81 16.87 -0.14 -13.31
CA PRO A 81 17.08 -1.18 -12.30
C PRO A 81 17.98 -0.65 -11.17
N GLY A 82 17.39 0.07 -10.23
CA GLY A 82 18.08 0.63 -9.05
C GLY A 82 17.14 0.79 -7.89
N ALA A 83 17.69 0.96 -6.68
CA ALA A 83 16.90 1.20 -5.47
C ALA A 83 16.15 2.54 -5.54
N GLY A 84 15.01 2.60 -4.84
CA GLY A 84 14.23 3.82 -4.68
C GLY A 84 12.79 3.74 -5.16
N GLY A 85 12.46 2.83 -6.08
CA GLY A 85 11.09 2.64 -6.55
C GLY A 85 10.44 3.91 -7.14
N PRO A 86 9.19 4.23 -6.76
CA PRO A 86 8.41 5.29 -7.40
C PRO A 86 9.08 6.65 -7.48
N TYR A 87 9.77 7.10 -6.40
CA TYR A 87 10.40 8.42 -6.40
C TYR A 87 11.61 8.50 -7.36
N ALA A 88 12.35 7.42 -7.50
CA ALA A 88 13.50 7.38 -8.41
C ALA A 88 13.05 7.47 -9.87
N PHE A 89 11.94 6.81 -10.22
CA PHE A 89 11.32 6.90 -11.54
C PHE A 89 10.83 8.32 -11.84
N ALA A 90 10.11 8.93 -10.90
CA ALA A 90 9.64 10.32 -11.03
C ALA A 90 10.80 11.33 -11.12
N ARG A 91 11.83 11.17 -10.28
CA ARG A 91 13.03 12.01 -10.32
C ARG A 91 13.73 11.94 -11.67
N ARG A 92 13.84 10.74 -12.24
CA ARG A 92 14.49 10.53 -13.53
C ARG A 92 13.71 11.13 -14.68
N ALA A 93 12.38 11.05 -14.65
CA ALA A 93 11.51 11.56 -15.71
C ALA A 93 11.28 13.08 -15.65
N PHE A 94 11.11 13.64 -14.44
CA PHE A 94 10.63 15.02 -14.24
C PHE A 94 11.58 15.89 -13.41
N GLY A 95 12.70 15.33 -12.95
CA GLY A 95 13.69 16.07 -12.17
C GLY A 95 13.50 16.01 -10.65
N PRO A 96 14.39 16.70 -9.88
CA PRO A 96 14.49 16.56 -8.43
C PRO A 96 13.22 16.97 -7.67
N PHE A 97 12.51 18.00 -8.11
CA PHE A 97 11.27 18.46 -7.46
C PHE A 97 10.17 17.40 -7.52
N ALA A 98 9.95 16.80 -8.68
CA ALA A 98 8.98 15.73 -8.83
C ALA A 98 9.37 14.49 -8.00
N GLY A 99 10.67 14.15 -7.98
CA GLY A 99 11.20 13.10 -7.10
C GLY A 99 10.91 13.37 -5.63
N PHE A 100 11.08 14.62 -5.17
CA PHE A 100 10.72 15.01 -3.81
C PHE A 100 9.22 14.86 -3.54
N VAL A 101 8.36 15.42 -4.41
CA VAL A 101 6.89 15.34 -4.22
C VAL A 101 6.42 13.90 -4.13
N VAL A 102 6.93 13.03 -5.00
CA VAL A 102 6.60 11.59 -5.01
C VAL A 102 7.13 10.89 -3.76
N ALA A 103 8.38 11.15 -3.35
CA ALA A 103 8.93 10.57 -2.12
C ALA A 103 8.15 11.00 -0.88
N TRP A 104 7.76 12.27 -0.81
CA TRP A 104 7.00 12.84 0.29
C TRP A 104 5.59 12.27 0.34
N ALA A 105 4.85 12.25 -0.76
CA ALA A 105 3.51 11.69 -0.85
C ALA A 105 3.50 10.19 -0.50
N TYR A 106 4.47 9.43 -1.00
CA TYR A 106 4.65 8.01 -0.69
C TYR A 106 4.95 7.79 0.79
N TRP A 107 5.80 8.60 1.39
CA TRP A 107 6.07 8.54 2.82
C TRP A 107 4.84 8.91 3.66
N VAL A 108 4.08 9.94 3.24
CA VAL A 108 2.81 10.32 3.90
C VAL A 108 1.83 9.15 3.87
N SER A 109 1.61 8.52 2.71
CA SER A 109 0.67 7.39 2.58
C SER A 109 1.02 6.24 3.53
N MET A 110 2.31 5.93 3.66
CA MET A 110 2.79 4.85 4.53
C MET A 110 2.46 5.07 5.99
N TRP A 111 2.77 6.25 6.57
CA TRP A 111 2.51 6.47 7.99
C TRP A 111 1.03 6.75 8.28
N VAL A 112 0.23 7.19 7.29
CA VAL A 112 -1.23 7.29 7.40
C VAL A 112 -1.89 5.93 7.35
N SER A 113 -1.36 4.96 6.58
CA SER A 113 -1.94 3.61 6.47
C SER A 113 -1.73 2.74 7.71
N GLN A 114 -0.66 2.95 8.47
CA GLN A 114 -0.32 2.13 9.64
C GLN A 114 -1.46 1.98 10.64
N PRO A 115 -2.14 3.07 11.06
CA PRO A 115 -3.29 2.96 11.94
C PRO A 115 -4.42 2.09 11.38
N ALA A 116 -4.72 2.16 10.09
CA ALA A 116 -5.77 1.35 9.47
C ALA A 116 -5.46 -0.16 9.57
N ILE A 117 -4.21 -0.54 9.32
CA ILE A 117 -3.76 -1.94 9.47
C ILE A 117 -3.80 -2.36 10.94
N ALA A 118 -3.42 -1.48 11.86
CA ALA A 118 -3.46 -1.75 13.29
C ALA A 118 -4.89 -1.87 13.85
N LEU A 119 -5.85 -1.10 13.31
CA LEU A 119 -7.27 -1.23 13.62
C LEU A 119 -7.82 -2.56 13.13
N THR A 120 -7.36 -3.05 11.99
CA THR A 120 -7.69 -4.41 11.51
C THR A 120 -7.22 -5.46 12.50
N PHE A 121 -5.97 -5.37 12.97
CA PHE A 121 -5.45 -6.24 14.03
C PHE A 121 -6.34 -6.21 15.29
N ALA A 122 -6.71 -5.02 15.77
CA ALA A 122 -7.55 -4.84 16.94
C ALA A 122 -8.96 -5.44 16.73
N GLY A 123 -9.57 -5.25 15.55
CA GLY A 123 -10.87 -5.80 15.21
C GLY A 123 -10.90 -7.32 15.24
N TYR A 124 -9.87 -7.99 14.70
CA TYR A 124 -9.79 -9.44 14.75
C TYR A 124 -9.38 -9.99 16.13
N LEU A 125 -8.63 -9.23 16.92
CA LEU A 125 -8.36 -9.58 18.31
C LEU A 125 -9.64 -9.53 19.17
N ALA A 126 -10.61 -8.70 18.78
CA ALA A 126 -11.92 -8.62 19.45
C ALA A 126 -12.74 -9.91 19.35
N VAL A 127 -12.45 -10.81 18.39
CA VAL A 127 -13.06 -12.15 18.34
C VAL A 127 -12.75 -12.93 19.62
N PHE A 128 -11.58 -12.72 20.23
CA PHE A 128 -11.15 -13.36 21.48
C PHE A 128 -11.51 -12.55 22.71
N TYR A 129 -11.56 -11.23 22.59
CA TYR A 129 -11.87 -10.31 23.68
C TYR A 129 -12.82 -9.20 23.19
N PRO A 130 -14.14 -9.45 23.17
CA PRO A 130 -15.16 -8.53 22.64
C PRO A 130 -15.10 -7.07 23.14
N PRO A 131 -14.64 -6.77 24.35
CA PRO A 131 -14.52 -5.37 24.80
C PRO A 131 -13.63 -4.48 23.90
N ILE A 132 -12.72 -5.06 23.11
CA ILE A 132 -11.90 -4.31 22.13
C ILE A 132 -12.77 -3.67 21.05
N ALA A 133 -13.83 -4.35 20.59
CA ALA A 133 -14.74 -3.85 19.56
C ALA A 133 -15.72 -2.79 20.13
N THR A 134 -16.12 -2.94 21.39
CA THR A 134 -17.13 -2.08 22.04
C THR A 134 -16.55 -0.86 22.74
N SER A 135 -15.27 -0.91 23.14
CA SER A 135 -14.55 0.21 23.76
C SER A 135 -13.60 0.84 22.76
N HIS A 136 -13.96 2.02 22.30
CA HIS A 136 -13.13 2.82 21.39
C HIS A 136 -11.70 3.05 21.93
N THR A 137 -11.58 3.42 23.20
CA THR A 137 -10.28 3.64 23.85
C THR A 137 -9.43 2.38 23.87
N LEU A 138 -10.05 1.22 24.19
CA LEU A 138 -9.32 -0.04 24.24
C LEU A 138 -8.86 -0.47 22.84
N GLY A 139 -9.71 -0.32 21.81
CA GLY A 139 -9.34 -0.58 20.42
C GLY A 139 -8.16 0.27 19.95
N THR A 140 -8.17 1.56 20.28
CA THR A 140 -7.07 2.49 19.97
C THR A 140 -5.77 2.10 20.70
N ILE A 141 -5.84 1.76 21.98
CA ILE A 141 -4.66 1.31 22.76
C ILE A 141 -4.07 0.04 22.16
N VAL A 142 -4.92 -0.94 21.82
CA VAL A 142 -4.47 -2.20 21.19
C VAL A 142 -3.80 -1.94 19.83
N ALA A 143 -4.37 -1.05 19.01
CA ALA A 143 -3.78 -0.66 17.73
C ALA A 143 -2.41 0.03 17.92
N LEU A 144 -2.29 0.98 18.86
CA LEU A 144 -1.02 1.63 19.21
C LEU A 144 0.02 0.61 19.68
N ALA A 145 -0.38 -0.33 20.55
CA ALA A 145 0.52 -1.37 21.06
C ALA A 145 1.06 -2.24 19.92
N ALA A 146 0.21 -2.64 18.96
CA ALA A 146 0.64 -3.40 17.79
C ALA A 146 1.62 -2.62 16.90
N MET A 147 1.34 -1.34 16.63
CA MET A 147 2.22 -0.46 15.85
C MET A 147 3.61 -0.33 16.49
N TRP A 148 3.68 -0.01 17.77
CA TRP A 148 4.96 0.14 18.47
C TRP A 148 5.68 -1.18 18.70
N PHE A 149 4.96 -2.29 18.86
CA PHE A 149 5.58 -3.63 18.89
C PHE A 149 6.36 -3.94 17.62
N VAL A 150 5.76 -3.74 16.43
CA VAL A 150 6.46 -3.97 15.16
C VAL A 150 7.56 -2.94 14.91
N ALA A 151 7.39 -1.70 15.37
CA ALA A 151 8.46 -0.70 15.33
C ALA A 151 9.69 -1.17 16.12
N LEU A 152 9.50 -1.65 17.34
CA LEU A 152 10.57 -2.19 18.18
C LEU A 152 11.28 -3.40 17.55
N VAL A 153 10.52 -4.29 16.88
CA VAL A 153 11.09 -5.42 16.12
C VAL A 153 11.98 -4.91 14.99
N ASN A 154 11.49 -3.94 14.20
CA ASN A 154 12.26 -3.36 13.10
C ASN A 154 13.52 -2.62 13.56
N LEU A 155 13.46 -1.92 14.70
CA LEU A 155 14.61 -1.22 15.27
C LEU A 155 15.76 -2.14 15.70
N ARG A 156 15.49 -3.45 15.91
CA ARG A 156 16.49 -4.46 16.25
C ARG A 156 17.26 -5.00 15.06
N GLY A 157 16.76 -4.82 13.84
CA GLY A 157 17.46 -5.20 12.61
C GLY A 157 16.55 -5.74 11.50
N VAL A 158 16.98 -5.52 10.25
CA VAL A 158 16.24 -5.89 9.03
C VAL A 158 16.08 -7.43 8.89
N HIS A 159 17.04 -8.21 9.40
CA HIS A 159 17.00 -9.69 9.29
C HIS A 159 15.83 -10.29 10.08
N ALA A 160 15.57 -9.81 11.29
CA ALA A 160 14.46 -10.27 12.11
C ALA A 160 13.09 -9.94 11.44
N ALA A 161 12.98 -8.77 10.84
CA ALA A 161 11.79 -8.35 10.10
C ALA A 161 11.52 -9.23 8.86
N GLY A 162 12.57 -9.58 8.09
CA GLY A 162 12.45 -10.40 6.89
C GLY A 162 12.04 -11.86 7.17
N MET A 163 12.58 -12.49 8.21
CA MET A 163 12.21 -13.84 8.60
C MET A 163 10.73 -13.91 9.05
N PHE A 164 10.31 -12.95 9.87
CA PHE A 164 8.92 -12.83 10.30
C PHE A 164 7.97 -12.70 9.10
N GLN A 165 8.32 -11.87 8.13
CA GLN A 165 7.52 -11.66 6.90
C GLN A 165 7.34 -12.95 6.10
N THR A 166 8.42 -13.73 5.88
CA THR A 166 8.37 -14.95 5.07
C THR A 166 7.48 -16.02 5.68
N ILE A 167 7.57 -16.24 7.00
CA ILE A 167 6.74 -17.22 7.71
C ILE A 167 5.27 -16.80 7.66
N ALA A 168 4.99 -15.53 7.91
CA ALA A 168 3.63 -15.00 7.93
C ALA A 168 2.94 -15.07 6.56
N VAL A 169 3.68 -14.90 5.45
CA VAL A 169 3.13 -15.02 4.08
C VAL A 169 2.70 -16.45 3.79
N GLY A 170 3.49 -17.45 4.16
CA GLY A 170 3.12 -18.86 3.96
C GLY A 170 1.84 -19.26 4.73
N LEU A 171 1.73 -18.83 5.99
CA LEU A 171 0.62 -19.18 6.86
C LEU A 171 -0.71 -18.54 6.44
N LYS A 172 -0.68 -17.32 5.88
CA LYS A 172 -1.91 -16.56 5.57
C LYS A 172 -2.61 -17.00 4.28
N LEU A 173 -1.88 -17.48 3.26
CA LEU A 173 -2.48 -17.78 1.96
C LEU A 173 -3.48 -18.93 2.00
N ILE A 174 -3.19 -20.01 2.74
CA ILE A 174 -4.02 -21.22 2.80
C ILE A 174 -5.46 -20.92 3.25
N PRO A 175 -5.70 -20.26 4.42
CA PRO A 175 -7.05 -20.00 4.88
C PRO A 175 -7.84 -19.05 3.97
N PHE A 176 -7.18 -18.08 3.31
CA PHE A 176 -7.89 -17.17 2.40
C PHE A 176 -8.22 -17.82 1.06
N VAL A 177 -7.34 -18.66 0.52
CA VAL A 177 -7.67 -19.45 -0.67
C VAL A 177 -8.83 -20.39 -0.36
N ALA A 178 -8.80 -21.07 0.79
CA ALA A 178 -9.90 -21.95 1.22
C ALA A 178 -11.22 -21.16 1.36
N LEU A 179 -11.20 -20.01 2.04
CA LEU A 179 -12.40 -19.18 2.24
C LEU A 179 -12.92 -18.64 0.90
N GLY A 180 -12.06 -18.11 0.03
CA GLY A 180 -12.46 -17.54 -1.25
C GLY A 180 -12.99 -18.59 -2.23
N THR A 181 -12.45 -19.81 -2.22
CA THR A 181 -12.90 -20.88 -3.13
C THR A 181 -14.09 -21.67 -2.56
N ALA A 182 -13.95 -22.19 -1.35
CA ALA A 182 -15.02 -22.97 -0.73
C ALA A 182 -16.23 -22.10 -0.37
N GLY A 183 -16.04 -20.84 0.02
CA GLY A 183 -17.12 -19.91 0.35
C GLY A 183 -18.13 -19.69 -0.76
N LEU A 184 -17.73 -19.90 -2.03
CA LEU A 184 -18.64 -19.80 -3.16
C LEU A 184 -19.82 -20.78 -3.09
N PHE A 185 -19.66 -21.90 -2.37
CA PHE A 185 -20.71 -22.90 -2.19
C PHE A 185 -21.73 -22.53 -1.10
N TRP A 186 -21.41 -21.51 -0.26
CA TRP A 186 -22.31 -21.01 0.81
C TRP A 186 -22.95 -19.67 0.47
N ILE A 187 -22.85 -19.23 -0.77
CA ILE A 187 -23.44 -17.97 -1.21
C ILE A 187 -24.98 -18.03 -1.11
N HIS A 188 -25.56 -17.03 -0.47
CA HIS A 188 -26.99 -16.76 -0.48
C HIS A 188 -27.32 -15.67 -1.50
N PRO A 189 -27.97 -15.99 -2.64
CA PRO A 189 -28.27 -14.98 -3.69
C PRO A 189 -29.04 -13.76 -3.18
N ALA A 190 -29.85 -13.92 -2.12
CA ALA A 190 -30.60 -12.86 -1.48
C ALA A 190 -29.68 -11.73 -0.94
N ASN A 191 -28.46 -12.05 -0.51
CA ASN A 191 -27.51 -11.04 -0.04
C ASN A 191 -27.07 -10.10 -1.17
N PHE A 192 -26.94 -10.60 -2.40
CA PHE A 192 -26.62 -9.76 -3.56
C PHE A 192 -27.79 -8.91 -4.04
N THR A 193 -29.02 -9.43 -3.97
CA THR A 193 -30.19 -8.61 -4.32
C THR A 193 -30.44 -7.50 -3.31
N ALA A 194 -30.24 -7.77 -2.02
CA ALA A 194 -30.29 -6.78 -0.95
C ALA A 194 -29.18 -5.71 -1.07
N ALA A 195 -28.05 -6.06 -1.71
CA ALA A 195 -26.90 -5.19 -1.92
C ALA A 195 -27.00 -4.34 -3.19
N MET A 196 -28.12 -4.35 -3.93
CA MET A 196 -28.29 -3.57 -5.14
C MET A 196 -28.42 -2.08 -4.79
N PRO A 197 -27.55 -1.19 -5.30
CA PRO A 197 -27.71 0.25 -5.10
C PRO A 197 -29.03 0.73 -5.69
N ALA A 198 -29.62 1.76 -5.06
CA ALA A 198 -30.82 2.39 -5.58
C ALA A 198 -30.62 2.92 -7.03
N PRO A 199 -31.66 3.00 -7.86
CA PRO A 199 -31.53 3.54 -9.21
C PRO A 199 -30.84 4.91 -9.22
N GLY A 200 -29.86 5.10 -10.11
CA GLY A 200 -29.07 6.32 -10.21
C GLY A 200 -27.90 6.43 -9.21
N HIS A 201 -27.78 5.57 -8.20
CA HIS A 201 -26.70 5.62 -7.22
C HIS A 201 -25.54 4.65 -7.49
N PHE A 202 -25.62 3.84 -8.55
CA PHE A 202 -24.56 2.86 -8.85
C PHE A 202 -23.20 3.51 -9.15
N LEU A 203 -23.17 4.52 -10.04
CA LEU A 203 -21.90 5.17 -10.41
C LEU A 203 -21.29 5.98 -9.24
N PRO A 204 -22.04 6.78 -8.47
CA PRO A 204 -21.52 7.38 -7.25
C PRO A 204 -20.96 6.36 -6.24
N ALA A 205 -21.68 5.26 -6.00
CA ALA A 205 -21.22 4.18 -5.12
C ALA A 205 -19.96 3.50 -5.64
N LEU A 206 -19.88 3.24 -6.95
CA LEU A 206 -18.69 2.71 -7.59
C LEU A 206 -17.49 3.63 -7.37
N LEU A 207 -17.63 4.93 -7.70
CA LEU A 207 -16.53 5.89 -7.55
C LEU A 207 -16.07 6.00 -6.09
N ALA A 208 -16.98 6.07 -5.14
CA ALA A 208 -16.67 6.14 -3.71
C ALA A 208 -16.03 4.86 -3.17
N SER A 209 -16.25 3.70 -3.79
CA SER A 209 -15.61 2.45 -3.42
C SER A 209 -14.17 2.32 -3.93
N LEU A 210 -13.77 3.06 -4.99
CA LEU A 210 -12.45 2.91 -5.62
C LEU A 210 -11.28 3.08 -4.64
N PRO A 211 -11.21 4.11 -3.78
CA PRO A 211 -10.07 4.28 -2.88
C PRO A 211 -9.98 3.17 -1.83
N LEU A 212 -11.12 2.67 -1.35
CA LEU A 212 -11.17 1.56 -0.39
C LEU A 212 -10.66 0.25 -1.00
N ILE A 213 -11.00 0.00 -2.27
CA ILE A 213 -10.54 -1.17 -3.02
C ILE A 213 -9.06 -1.00 -3.40
N MET A 214 -8.67 0.18 -3.88
CA MET A 214 -7.30 0.44 -4.30
C MET A 214 -6.32 0.32 -3.14
N PHE A 215 -6.73 0.68 -1.92
CA PHE A 215 -5.93 0.48 -0.72
C PHE A 215 -5.45 -0.97 -0.55
N ALA A 216 -6.29 -1.93 -0.89
CA ALA A 216 -5.92 -3.34 -0.81
C ALA A 216 -4.79 -3.71 -1.82
N PHE A 217 -4.63 -2.96 -2.90
CA PHE A 217 -3.59 -3.15 -3.90
C PHE A 217 -2.34 -2.30 -3.66
N LEU A 218 -2.30 -1.46 -2.62
CA LEU A 218 -1.08 -0.73 -2.27
C LEU A 218 0.04 -1.71 -1.89
N GLY A 219 1.24 -1.43 -2.36
CA GLY A 219 2.41 -2.29 -2.15
C GLY A 219 2.78 -3.17 -3.36
N ILE A 220 2.05 -3.10 -4.48
CA ILE A 220 2.42 -3.81 -5.72
C ILE A 220 3.80 -3.38 -6.23
N GLU A 221 4.22 -2.14 -5.94
CA GLU A 221 5.53 -1.57 -6.26
C GLU A 221 6.63 -2.00 -5.27
N SER A 222 6.30 -2.64 -4.15
CA SER A 222 7.23 -2.90 -3.03
C SER A 222 8.47 -3.70 -3.42
N SER A 223 8.39 -4.55 -4.45
CA SER A 223 9.54 -5.27 -4.97
C SER A 223 10.56 -4.39 -5.71
N THR A 224 10.18 -3.16 -6.10
CA THR A 224 11.07 -2.21 -6.78
C THR A 224 11.97 -1.44 -5.80
N VAL A 225 11.61 -1.41 -4.52
CA VAL A 225 12.34 -0.65 -3.50
C VAL A 225 13.68 -1.30 -3.16
N PRO A 226 13.78 -2.62 -2.86
CA PRO A 226 15.04 -3.30 -2.55
C PRO A 226 15.76 -3.83 -3.80
N ALA A 227 15.69 -3.16 -4.94
CA ALA A 227 16.20 -3.65 -6.22
C ALA A 227 17.69 -4.03 -6.20
N ASP A 228 18.48 -3.40 -5.35
CA ASP A 228 19.92 -3.69 -5.20
C ASP A 228 20.20 -5.08 -4.60
N HIS A 229 19.23 -5.65 -3.86
CA HIS A 229 19.33 -6.98 -3.25
C HIS A 229 18.70 -8.10 -4.10
N VAL A 230 18.16 -7.77 -5.27
CA VAL A 230 17.45 -8.71 -6.13
C VAL A 230 18.39 -9.34 -7.15
N ALA A 231 18.36 -10.67 -7.24
CA ALA A 231 19.05 -11.40 -8.29
C ALA A 231 18.41 -11.11 -9.66
N ASN A 232 19.22 -10.67 -10.64
CA ASN A 232 18.74 -10.29 -11.98
C ASN A 232 17.53 -9.35 -11.95
N PRO A 233 17.63 -8.14 -11.38
CA PRO A 233 16.48 -7.27 -11.10
C PRO A 233 15.65 -6.95 -12.34
N LYS A 234 16.27 -6.83 -13.52
CA LYS A 234 15.58 -6.57 -14.81
C LYS A 234 14.54 -7.63 -15.20
N THR A 235 14.67 -8.85 -14.71
CA THR A 235 13.77 -9.97 -15.06
C THR A 235 12.97 -10.43 -13.84
N THR A 236 13.58 -10.44 -12.66
CA THR A 236 12.98 -10.95 -11.43
C THR A 236 11.90 -10.00 -10.92
N ILE A 237 12.18 -8.70 -10.82
CA ILE A 237 11.22 -7.71 -10.30
C ILE A 237 9.95 -7.68 -11.17
N PRO A 238 10.00 -7.54 -12.51
CA PRO A 238 8.82 -7.52 -13.34
C PRO A 238 7.94 -8.76 -13.19
N ARG A 239 8.55 -9.94 -13.23
CA ARG A 239 7.82 -11.20 -13.07
C ARG A 239 7.20 -11.32 -11.69
N ALA A 240 7.94 -10.98 -10.64
CA ALA A 240 7.47 -11.04 -9.26
C ALA A 240 6.29 -10.08 -9.03
N THR A 241 6.37 -8.85 -9.55
CA THR A 241 5.29 -7.86 -9.44
C THR A 241 4.01 -8.35 -10.11
N ILE A 242 4.09 -8.85 -11.34
CA ILE A 242 2.93 -9.35 -12.08
C ILE A 242 2.32 -10.58 -11.40
N ILE A 243 3.15 -11.57 -11.05
CA ILE A 243 2.69 -12.80 -10.37
C ILE A 243 2.07 -12.46 -9.03
N GLY A 244 2.75 -11.65 -8.22
CA GLY A 244 2.27 -11.24 -6.90
C GLY A 244 0.93 -10.51 -6.98
N THR A 245 0.80 -9.55 -7.91
CA THR A 245 -0.46 -8.81 -8.11
C THR A 245 -1.59 -9.71 -8.61
N ALA A 246 -1.32 -10.64 -9.52
CA ALA A 246 -2.33 -11.58 -10.00
C ALA A 246 -2.84 -12.52 -8.91
N VAL A 247 -1.94 -13.03 -8.04
CA VAL A 247 -2.31 -13.83 -6.87
C VAL A 247 -3.18 -13.03 -5.91
N CYS A 248 -2.81 -11.78 -5.62
CA CYS A 248 -3.59 -10.90 -4.75
C CYS A 248 -4.97 -10.62 -5.34
N LEU A 249 -5.06 -10.29 -6.64
CA LEU A 249 -6.32 -10.07 -7.33
C LEU A 249 -7.27 -11.26 -7.20
N PHE A 250 -6.75 -12.47 -7.46
CA PHE A 250 -7.54 -13.70 -7.33
C PHE A 250 -8.10 -13.83 -5.90
N ILE A 251 -7.24 -13.72 -4.88
CA ILE A 251 -7.65 -13.86 -3.49
C ILE A 251 -8.66 -12.77 -3.11
N PHE A 252 -8.41 -11.51 -3.45
CA PHE A 252 -9.28 -10.40 -3.09
C PHE A 252 -10.67 -10.51 -3.71
N LEU A 253 -10.74 -10.83 -4.99
CA LEU A 253 -12.01 -10.97 -5.70
C LEU A 253 -12.85 -12.11 -5.14
N PHE A 254 -12.26 -13.31 -5.04
CA PHE A 254 -13.00 -14.49 -4.60
C PHE A 254 -13.40 -14.40 -3.12
N CYS A 255 -12.50 -13.88 -2.27
CA CYS A 255 -12.84 -13.66 -0.87
C CYS A 255 -13.92 -12.60 -0.68
N SER A 256 -13.87 -11.50 -1.43
CA SER A 256 -14.89 -10.44 -1.34
C SER A 256 -16.26 -10.96 -1.79
N ILE A 257 -16.32 -11.72 -2.89
CA ILE A 257 -17.55 -12.38 -3.34
C ILE A 257 -18.07 -13.34 -2.27
N ALA A 258 -17.20 -14.19 -1.71
CA ALA A 258 -17.59 -15.16 -0.68
C ALA A 258 -18.13 -14.46 0.59
N VAL A 259 -17.41 -13.48 1.13
CA VAL A 259 -17.82 -12.76 2.34
C VAL A 259 -19.14 -12.02 2.14
N MET A 260 -19.28 -11.26 1.05
CA MET A 260 -20.52 -10.52 0.76
C MET A 260 -21.69 -11.45 0.40
N GLY A 261 -21.41 -12.63 -0.15
CA GLY A 261 -22.44 -13.63 -0.46
C GLY A 261 -22.91 -14.42 0.75
N VAL A 262 -22.06 -14.58 1.78
CA VAL A 262 -22.34 -15.38 2.98
C VAL A 262 -22.90 -14.51 4.11
N VAL A 263 -22.31 -13.35 4.37
CA VAL A 263 -22.70 -12.49 5.49
C VAL A 263 -23.79 -11.50 5.05
N PRO A 264 -24.93 -11.42 5.77
CA PRO A 264 -25.97 -10.44 5.47
C PRO A 264 -25.42 -9.00 5.53
N LEU A 265 -25.80 -8.15 4.56
CA LEU A 265 -25.23 -6.81 4.36
C LEU A 265 -25.30 -5.93 5.62
N GLY A 266 -26.42 -5.96 6.34
CA GLY A 266 -26.61 -5.17 7.57
C GLY A 266 -25.67 -5.60 8.71
N GLN A 267 -25.34 -6.89 8.80
CA GLN A 267 -24.36 -7.40 9.75
C GLN A 267 -22.92 -7.06 9.27
N LEU A 268 -22.67 -7.23 7.97
CA LEU A 268 -21.36 -7.00 7.38
C LEU A 268 -20.88 -5.56 7.57
N ALA A 269 -21.77 -4.57 7.40
CA ALA A 269 -21.43 -3.15 7.54
C ALA A 269 -20.90 -2.77 8.94
N HIS A 270 -21.25 -3.52 9.97
CA HIS A 270 -20.83 -3.28 11.35
C HIS A 270 -19.81 -4.29 11.85
N SER A 271 -19.41 -5.26 11.03
CA SER A 271 -18.47 -6.30 11.42
C SER A 271 -17.05 -5.74 11.58
N THR A 272 -16.40 -6.03 12.68
CA THR A 272 -14.98 -5.73 12.92
C THR A 272 -14.06 -6.90 12.50
N ALA A 273 -14.65 -8.05 12.12
CA ALA A 273 -13.93 -9.26 11.71
C ALA A 273 -14.67 -10.03 10.59
N PRO A 274 -14.98 -9.39 9.42
CA PRO A 274 -15.90 -9.93 8.41
C PRO A 274 -15.50 -11.30 7.85
N PHE A 275 -14.21 -11.60 7.75
CA PHE A 275 -13.74 -12.91 7.30
C PHE A 275 -13.96 -14.00 8.36
N ALA A 276 -13.79 -13.65 9.65
CA ALA A 276 -14.05 -14.57 10.74
C ALA A 276 -15.57 -14.86 10.89
N ASP A 277 -16.40 -13.83 10.68
CA ASP A 277 -17.86 -13.98 10.66
C ASP A 277 -18.31 -14.88 9.50
N ALA A 278 -17.79 -14.65 8.29
CA ALA A 278 -18.07 -15.51 7.15
C ALA A 278 -17.67 -16.96 7.41
N ALA A 279 -16.45 -17.20 7.91
CA ALA A 279 -15.97 -18.53 8.24
C ALA A 279 -16.83 -19.19 9.33
N GLY A 280 -17.27 -18.42 10.32
CA GLY A 280 -18.16 -18.88 11.38
C GLY A 280 -19.53 -19.34 10.86
N LEU A 281 -20.11 -18.61 9.92
CA LEU A 281 -21.36 -18.96 9.26
C LEU A 281 -21.22 -20.20 8.36
N MET A 282 -20.07 -20.37 7.71
CA MET A 282 -19.83 -21.51 6.81
C MET A 282 -19.48 -22.81 7.55
N TRP A 283 -18.58 -22.72 8.53
CA TRP A 283 -17.94 -23.91 9.11
C TRP A 283 -17.97 -23.94 10.64
N GLY A 284 -18.62 -22.95 11.28
CA GLY A 284 -18.76 -22.87 12.74
C GLY A 284 -17.64 -22.16 13.46
N GLY A 285 -17.75 -22.09 14.78
CA GLY A 285 -16.88 -21.25 15.63
C GLY A 285 -15.38 -21.55 15.55
N TRP A 286 -14.99 -22.81 15.32
CA TRP A 286 -13.57 -23.16 15.15
C TRP A 286 -12.94 -22.47 13.95
N ALA A 287 -13.69 -22.34 12.84
CA ALA A 287 -13.20 -21.69 11.63
C ALA A 287 -13.12 -20.18 11.79
N SER A 288 -14.09 -19.56 12.49
CA SER A 288 -14.04 -18.17 12.89
C SER A 288 -12.74 -17.87 13.67
N THR A 289 -12.43 -18.70 14.66
CA THR A 289 -11.20 -18.60 15.46
C THR A 289 -9.94 -18.78 14.62
N ALA A 290 -9.91 -19.78 13.74
CA ALA A 290 -8.77 -20.05 12.87
C ALA A 290 -8.49 -18.88 11.89
N ILE A 291 -9.53 -18.33 11.26
CA ILE A 291 -9.43 -17.16 10.39
C ILE A 291 -8.99 -15.92 11.19
N ALA A 292 -9.53 -15.70 12.38
CA ALA A 292 -9.13 -14.57 13.22
C ALA A 292 -7.63 -14.64 13.57
N VAL A 293 -7.09 -15.80 13.94
CA VAL A 293 -5.65 -16.00 14.17
C VAL A 293 -4.83 -15.70 12.91
N ALA A 294 -5.27 -16.20 11.75
CA ALA A 294 -4.59 -15.99 10.49
C ALA A 294 -4.54 -14.50 10.12
N VAL A 295 -5.63 -13.75 10.32
CA VAL A 295 -5.69 -12.31 10.07
C VAL A 295 -4.83 -11.53 11.06
N ILE A 296 -4.83 -11.87 12.34
CA ILE A 296 -3.97 -11.26 13.36
C ILE A 296 -2.50 -11.36 12.96
N ILE A 297 -2.04 -12.57 12.58
CA ILE A 297 -0.66 -12.79 12.11
C ILE A 297 -0.39 -12.01 10.84
N SER A 298 -1.34 -12.02 9.89
CA SER A 298 -1.21 -11.31 8.62
C SER A 298 -1.14 -9.79 8.80
N SER A 299 -1.95 -9.23 9.70
CA SER A 299 -1.95 -7.79 9.99
C SER A 299 -0.63 -7.35 10.64
N LEU A 300 -0.08 -8.14 11.57
CA LEU A 300 1.24 -7.87 12.14
C LEU A 300 2.35 -7.95 11.09
N ALA A 301 2.26 -8.90 10.14
CA ALA A 301 3.20 -8.99 9.04
C ALA A 301 3.10 -7.78 8.09
N GLY A 302 1.88 -7.32 7.79
CA GLY A 302 1.64 -6.11 7.01
C GLY A 302 2.21 -4.87 7.70
N LEU A 303 1.90 -4.67 8.99
CA LEU A 303 2.48 -3.60 9.81
C LEU A 303 4.01 -3.64 9.77
N ASN A 304 4.60 -4.83 9.88
CA ASN A 304 6.06 -5.01 9.85
C ASN A 304 6.65 -4.60 8.49
N GLY A 305 6.07 -5.04 7.38
CA GLY A 305 6.56 -4.72 6.04
C GLY A 305 6.50 -3.22 5.73
N TRP A 306 5.37 -2.58 6.04
CA TRP A 306 5.20 -1.14 5.86
C TRP A 306 6.08 -0.33 6.81
N THR A 307 6.32 -0.79 8.04
CA THR A 307 7.26 -0.16 8.99
C THR A 307 8.68 -0.14 8.42
N LEU A 308 9.11 -1.22 7.77
CA LEU A 308 10.40 -1.28 7.10
C LEU A 308 10.49 -0.22 5.98
N LEU A 309 9.47 -0.14 5.12
CA LEU A 309 9.42 0.82 4.01
C LEU A 309 9.39 2.27 4.50
N MET A 310 8.66 2.57 5.58
CA MET A 310 8.65 3.90 6.23
C MET A 310 10.03 4.38 6.67
N GLY A 311 10.94 3.48 6.97
CA GLY A 311 12.33 3.81 7.24
C GLY A 311 13.17 3.95 5.96
N GLN A 312 13.01 3.01 5.03
CA GLN A 312 13.88 2.89 3.86
C GLN A 312 13.62 3.96 2.79
N VAL A 313 12.35 4.28 2.50
CA VAL A 313 12.02 5.28 1.47
C VAL A 313 12.56 6.67 1.80
N PRO A 314 12.29 7.26 2.99
CA PRO A 314 12.86 8.55 3.33
C PRO A 314 14.39 8.51 3.50
N MET A 315 14.95 7.36 3.90
CA MET A 315 16.40 7.18 3.95
C MET A 315 17.02 7.28 2.53
N ALA A 316 16.47 6.57 1.57
CA ALA A 316 16.95 6.60 0.19
C ALA A 316 16.80 8.01 -0.42
N ALA A 317 15.66 8.66 -0.21
CA ALA A 317 15.44 10.03 -0.64
C ALA A 317 16.40 11.03 0.04
N ALA A 318 16.76 10.82 1.32
CA ALA A 318 17.74 11.65 2.02
C ALA A 318 19.16 11.46 1.50
N ARG A 319 19.56 10.23 1.14
CA ARG A 319 20.84 9.96 0.47
C ARG A 319 20.94 10.65 -0.87
N ASP A 320 19.83 10.76 -1.58
CA ASP A 320 19.72 11.48 -2.84
C ASP A 320 19.60 13.01 -2.66
N GLY A 321 19.63 13.50 -1.42
CA GLY A 321 19.53 14.91 -1.08
C GLY A 321 18.14 15.50 -1.33
N LEU A 322 17.08 14.69 -1.29
CA LEU A 322 15.68 15.11 -1.40
C LEU A 322 14.99 15.22 -0.03
N PHE A 323 15.53 14.57 1.00
CA PHE A 323 15.00 14.60 2.37
C PHE A 323 16.05 15.12 3.35
N PRO A 324 15.66 15.54 4.57
CA PRO A 324 16.61 15.97 5.59
C PRO A 324 17.66 14.89 5.90
N PRO A 325 18.96 15.26 6.07
CA PRO A 325 20.05 14.29 6.28
C PRO A 325 19.86 13.38 7.51
N THR A 326 19.01 13.78 8.45
CA THR A 326 18.62 12.99 9.62
C THR A 326 18.02 11.62 9.27
N PHE A 327 17.31 11.53 8.15
CA PHE A 327 16.71 10.27 7.66
C PHE A 327 17.75 9.30 7.06
N ALA A 328 18.87 9.81 6.58
CA ALA A 328 19.95 8.98 6.01
C ALA A 328 20.77 8.23 7.07
N ARG A 329 20.66 8.62 8.35
CA ARG A 329 21.47 8.06 9.45
C ARG A 329 20.95 6.70 9.87
N LEU A 330 21.86 5.70 9.88
CA LEU A 330 21.58 4.36 10.37
C LEU A 330 21.98 4.24 11.86
N ASN A 331 21.29 3.36 12.59
CA ASN A 331 21.70 2.96 13.94
C ASN A 331 22.81 1.90 13.86
N GLY A 332 23.30 1.42 15.03
CA GLY A 332 24.32 0.38 15.11
C GLY A 332 23.92 -0.97 14.49
N GLY A 333 22.65 -1.21 14.24
CA GLY A 333 22.10 -2.38 13.55
C GLY A 333 21.85 -2.18 12.05
N GLY A 334 22.33 -1.07 11.46
CA GLY A 334 22.14 -0.78 10.04
C GLY A 334 20.69 -0.36 9.66
N VAL A 335 19.88 0.06 10.63
CA VAL A 335 18.46 0.42 10.44
C VAL A 335 18.29 1.94 10.44
N PRO A 336 17.44 2.52 9.57
CA PRO A 336 17.10 3.94 9.58
C PRO A 336 16.11 4.29 10.72
N ALA A 337 16.59 4.11 11.96
CA ALA A 337 15.76 4.17 13.17
C ALA A 337 15.00 5.50 13.32
N ARG A 338 15.61 6.63 12.95
CA ARG A 338 14.97 7.94 13.04
C ARG A 338 13.76 8.06 12.12
N GLY A 339 13.87 7.56 10.88
CA GLY A 339 12.76 7.51 9.94
C GLY A 339 11.58 6.71 10.49
N ILE A 340 11.86 5.52 11.04
CA ILE A 340 10.83 4.66 11.65
C ILE A 340 10.16 5.34 12.84
N ILE A 341 10.93 5.91 13.77
CA ILE A 341 10.39 6.55 15.00
C ILE A 341 9.54 7.77 14.63
N ILE A 342 10.02 8.64 13.74
CA ILE A 342 9.27 9.82 13.30
C ILE A 342 7.95 9.40 12.65
N SER A 343 8.00 8.47 11.69
CA SER A 343 6.81 7.97 11.00
C SER A 343 5.81 7.34 11.97
N MET A 344 6.28 6.51 12.91
CA MET A 344 5.43 5.83 13.88
C MET A 344 4.79 6.84 14.88
N THR A 345 5.51 7.90 15.24
CA THR A 345 4.96 8.99 16.05
C THR A 345 3.85 9.74 15.31
N LEU A 346 4.07 10.07 14.01
CA LEU A 346 3.04 10.71 13.19
C LEU A 346 1.81 9.80 13.02
N SER A 347 2.02 8.49 12.79
CA SER A 347 0.95 7.50 12.75
C SER A 347 0.15 7.45 14.06
N SER A 348 0.83 7.53 15.20
CA SER A 348 0.18 7.54 16.52
C SER A 348 -0.65 8.81 16.73
N ILE A 349 -0.12 9.97 16.33
CA ILE A 349 -0.83 11.26 16.42
C ILE A 349 -2.11 11.23 15.58
N ILE A 350 -2.04 10.79 14.32
CA ILE A 350 -3.23 10.76 13.46
C ILE A 350 -4.27 9.76 13.97
N LEU A 351 -3.85 8.60 14.48
CA LEU A 351 -4.77 7.63 15.08
C LEU A 351 -5.50 8.22 16.30
N ILE A 352 -4.78 8.85 17.21
CA ILE A 352 -5.36 9.47 18.40
C ILE A 352 -6.30 10.62 18.01
N PHE A 353 -5.86 11.50 17.09
CA PHE A 353 -6.66 12.63 16.64
C PHE A 353 -7.96 12.18 15.97
N GLN A 354 -7.90 11.26 15.02
CA GLN A 354 -9.07 10.73 14.36
C GLN A 354 -10.00 9.99 15.31
N SER A 355 -9.43 9.32 16.32
CA SER A 355 -10.19 8.57 17.31
C SER A 355 -11.03 9.48 18.23
N THR A 356 -10.73 10.77 18.35
CA THR A 356 -11.55 11.70 19.14
C THR A 356 -12.83 12.14 18.45
N GLY A 357 -12.89 12.06 17.09
CA GLY A 357 -14.02 12.50 16.28
C GLY A 357 -14.91 11.39 15.73
N VAL A 358 -14.40 10.16 15.69
CA VAL A 358 -15.08 9.00 15.08
C VAL A 358 -15.19 7.87 16.09
N HIS A 359 -16.40 7.39 16.33
CA HIS A 359 -16.68 6.42 17.40
C HIS A 359 -16.82 4.96 16.91
N VAL A 360 -16.87 4.74 15.58
CA VAL A 360 -17.00 3.41 14.98
C VAL A 360 -15.69 2.99 14.32
N LEU A 361 -15.19 1.82 14.68
CA LEU A 361 -13.89 1.30 14.18
C LEU A 361 -13.83 1.23 12.65
N VAL A 362 -14.92 0.81 12.00
CA VAL A 362 -14.98 0.69 10.53
C VAL A 362 -14.93 2.06 9.85
N ASP A 363 -15.57 3.09 10.44
CA ASP A 363 -15.56 4.45 9.89
C ASP A 363 -14.18 5.08 10.04
N LEU A 364 -13.53 4.87 11.18
CA LEU A 364 -12.15 5.30 11.41
C LEU A 364 -11.19 4.65 10.42
N TYR A 365 -11.34 3.35 10.20
CA TYR A 365 -10.59 2.61 9.21
C TYR A 365 -10.80 3.19 7.79
N SER A 366 -12.04 3.43 7.38
CA SER A 366 -12.38 3.97 6.05
C SER A 366 -11.80 5.36 5.83
N THR A 367 -11.84 6.23 6.84
CA THR A 367 -11.26 7.59 6.77
C THR A 367 -9.74 7.55 6.58
N LEU A 368 -9.04 6.71 7.34
CA LEU A 368 -7.59 6.56 7.24
C LEU A 368 -7.16 5.96 5.89
N ILE A 369 -7.94 5.00 5.38
CA ILE A 369 -7.72 4.41 4.06
C ILE A 369 -7.88 5.45 2.95
N ASN A 370 -8.96 6.21 2.94
CA ASN A 370 -9.20 7.23 1.93
C ASN A 370 -8.05 8.24 1.89
N LEU A 371 -7.59 8.69 3.05
CA LEU A 371 -6.45 9.62 3.16
C LEU A 371 -5.15 9.00 2.66
N SER A 372 -4.84 7.78 3.10
CA SER A 372 -3.63 7.05 2.68
C SER A 372 -3.62 6.77 1.19
N THR A 373 -4.73 6.21 0.65
CA THR A 373 -4.83 5.88 -0.78
C THR A 373 -4.69 7.12 -1.65
N THR A 374 -5.33 8.22 -1.26
CA THR A 374 -5.23 9.48 -2.01
C THR A 374 -3.78 9.97 -2.09
N ALA A 375 -3.03 9.88 -0.99
CA ALA A 375 -1.61 10.22 -0.97
C ALA A 375 -0.77 9.28 -1.86
N GLU A 376 -1.07 7.96 -1.84
CA GLU A 376 -0.37 6.95 -2.64
C GLU A 376 -0.65 7.08 -4.13
N MET A 377 -1.83 7.56 -4.53
CA MET A 377 -2.13 7.77 -5.95
C MET A 377 -1.25 8.83 -6.59
N VAL A 378 -0.67 9.76 -5.84
CA VAL A 378 0.28 10.75 -6.39
C VAL A 378 1.52 10.08 -6.98
N PRO A 379 2.28 9.22 -6.27
CA PRO A 379 3.30 8.37 -6.87
C PRO A 379 2.86 7.60 -8.11
N TYR A 380 1.67 7.02 -8.09
CA TYR A 380 1.18 6.18 -9.19
C TYR A 380 0.88 7.01 -10.45
N VAL A 381 0.30 8.20 -10.29
CA VAL A 381 0.09 9.18 -11.38
C VAL A 381 1.43 9.54 -12.02
N PHE A 382 2.44 9.89 -11.21
CA PHE A 382 3.76 10.23 -11.72
C PHE A 382 4.47 9.05 -12.39
N CYS A 383 4.36 7.84 -11.86
CA CYS A 383 4.96 6.65 -12.46
C CYS A 383 4.29 6.27 -13.78
N ALA A 384 2.96 6.40 -13.87
CA ALA A 384 2.24 6.17 -15.13
C ALA A 384 2.68 7.14 -16.24
N LEU A 385 2.91 8.41 -15.91
CA LEU A 385 3.47 9.40 -16.84
C LEU A 385 4.96 9.12 -17.15
N ALA A 386 5.75 8.75 -16.15
CA ALA A 386 7.18 8.49 -16.29
C ALA A 386 7.47 7.35 -17.26
N GLU A 387 6.62 6.31 -17.30
CA GLU A 387 6.80 5.15 -18.19
C GLU A 387 6.95 5.57 -19.66
N GLY A 388 5.98 6.31 -20.18
CA GLY A 388 6.01 6.75 -21.57
C GLY A 388 7.18 7.67 -21.90
N LEU A 389 7.46 8.63 -21.00
CA LEU A 389 8.57 9.57 -21.18
C LEU A 389 9.94 8.86 -21.18
N LEU A 390 10.16 7.90 -20.30
CA LEU A 390 11.41 7.16 -20.21
C LEU A 390 11.60 6.20 -21.39
N ILE A 391 10.53 5.56 -21.86
CA ILE A 391 10.57 4.75 -23.08
C ILE A 391 10.99 5.62 -24.28
N ALA A 392 10.36 6.79 -24.46
CA ALA A 392 10.70 7.71 -25.55
C ALA A 392 12.15 8.21 -25.48
N ALA A 393 12.60 8.61 -24.28
CA ALA A 393 13.96 9.11 -24.08
C ALA A 393 15.03 8.04 -24.38
N LEU A 394 14.80 6.79 -23.95
CA LEU A 394 15.74 5.68 -24.18
C LEU A 394 15.73 5.15 -25.63
N SER A 395 14.61 5.33 -26.35
CA SER A 395 14.49 4.96 -27.77
C SER A 395 15.06 6.01 -28.72
N GLY A 396 15.61 7.13 -28.20
CA GLY A 396 16.14 8.22 -29.02
C GLY A 396 15.07 8.98 -29.79
N THR A 397 13.81 8.77 -29.50
CA THR A 397 12.68 9.47 -30.14
C THR A 397 12.36 10.75 -29.36
N THR A 398 12.18 11.87 -30.07
CA THR A 398 11.68 13.09 -29.43
C THR A 398 10.29 12.83 -28.86
N PRO A 399 10.03 13.15 -27.58
CA PRO A 399 8.72 12.98 -26.97
C PRO A 399 7.66 13.75 -27.79
N SER A 400 6.83 13.06 -28.52
CA SER A 400 5.63 13.63 -29.10
C SER A 400 4.43 13.28 -28.21
N ALA A 401 3.32 13.97 -28.34
CA ALA A 401 2.11 13.69 -27.55
C ALA A 401 1.64 12.21 -27.65
N ARG A 402 2.02 11.52 -28.72
CA ARG A 402 1.74 10.08 -28.93
C ARG A 402 2.60 9.15 -28.07
N HIS A 403 3.71 9.64 -27.47
CA HIS A 403 4.67 8.83 -26.72
C HIS A 403 4.60 9.08 -25.19
N VAL A 404 3.77 10.04 -24.75
CA VAL A 404 3.62 10.33 -23.32
C VAL A 404 2.92 9.20 -22.58
N PHE A 405 2.01 8.51 -23.26
CA PHE A 405 1.29 7.37 -22.70
C PHE A 405 1.36 6.13 -23.61
N THR A 406 1.60 4.98 -22.99
CA THR A 406 1.17 3.71 -23.54
C THR A 406 -0.32 3.50 -23.20
N PRO A 407 -1.07 2.64 -23.91
CA PRO A 407 -2.47 2.36 -23.53
C PRO A 407 -2.61 1.89 -22.08
N ILE A 408 -1.63 1.12 -21.59
CA ILE A 408 -1.58 0.60 -20.22
C ILE A 408 -1.36 1.73 -19.21
N SER A 409 -0.38 2.61 -19.45
CA SER A 409 -0.11 3.73 -18.55
C SER A 409 -1.21 4.79 -18.57
N LEU A 410 -1.92 4.94 -19.69
CA LEU A 410 -3.08 5.83 -19.75
C LEU A 410 -4.23 5.32 -18.87
N ILE A 411 -4.52 4.02 -18.90
CA ILE A 411 -5.50 3.40 -18.01
C ILE A 411 -5.08 3.60 -16.55
N ALA A 412 -3.84 3.26 -16.22
CA ALA A 412 -3.29 3.43 -14.87
C ALA A 412 -3.40 4.89 -14.39
N PHE A 413 -3.06 5.86 -15.24
CA PHE A 413 -3.15 7.30 -14.95
C PHE A 413 -4.59 7.76 -14.67
N ILE A 414 -5.53 7.44 -15.58
CA ILE A 414 -6.94 7.84 -15.46
C ILE A 414 -7.55 7.26 -14.19
N PHE A 415 -7.34 5.97 -13.92
CA PHE A 415 -7.93 5.34 -12.74
C PHE A 415 -7.27 5.78 -11.44
N SER A 416 -5.98 6.13 -11.42
CA SER A 416 -5.35 6.76 -10.26
C SER A 416 -6.01 8.11 -9.95
N LEU A 417 -6.32 8.92 -10.96
CA LEU A 417 -7.05 10.18 -10.78
C LEU A 417 -8.50 9.95 -10.32
N LEU A 418 -9.21 8.97 -10.91
CA LEU A 418 -10.57 8.62 -10.49
C LEU A 418 -10.61 8.11 -9.04
N THR A 419 -9.56 7.42 -8.60
CA THR A 419 -9.43 6.97 -7.21
C THR A 419 -9.27 8.15 -6.25
N ILE A 420 -8.45 9.15 -6.60
CA ILE A 420 -8.33 10.40 -5.83
C ILE A 420 -9.70 11.10 -5.75
N PHE A 421 -10.40 11.20 -6.88
CA PHE A 421 -11.71 11.83 -6.94
C PHE A 421 -12.76 11.06 -6.10
N GLY A 422 -12.73 9.73 -6.13
CA GLY A 422 -13.63 8.86 -5.39
C GLY A 422 -13.48 8.95 -3.86
N ALA A 423 -12.30 9.35 -3.37
CA ALA A 423 -12.04 9.54 -1.94
C ALA A 423 -12.82 10.71 -1.32
N GLY A 424 -13.37 11.59 -2.15
CA GLY A 424 -14.14 12.75 -1.74
C GLY A 424 -13.27 13.99 -1.42
N ALA A 425 -13.95 15.13 -1.26
CA ALA A 425 -13.28 16.42 -1.10
C ALA A 425 -12.43 16.50 0.17
N ASP A 426 -12.92 15.98 1.28
CA ASP A 426 -12.25 16.08 2.58
C ASP A 426 -10.92 15.31 2.58
N ALA A 427 -10.92 14.07 2.08
CA ALA A 427 -9.69 13.28 1.95
C ALA A 427 -8.71 13.92 0.95
N GLY A 428 -9.23 14.46 -0.16
CA GLY A 428 -8.45 15.18 -1.16
C GLY A 428 -7.77 16.43 -0.59
N LEU A 429 -8.52 17.27 0.13
CA LEU A 429 -7.99 18.49 0.77
C LEU A 429 -6.97 18.18 1.87
N CYS A 430 -7.27 17.22 2.74
CA CYS A 430 -6.33 16.79 3.78
C CYS A 430 -5.03 16.26 3.16
N THR A 431 -5.12 15.44 2.12
CA THR A 431 -3.94 14.92 1.39
C THR A 431 -3.14 16.08 0.77
N LEU A 432 -3.82 17.01 0.10
CA LEU A 432 -3.15 18.18 -0.48
C LEU A 432 -2.39 18.98 0.58
N VAL A 433 -3.02 19.24 1.72
CA VAL A 433 -2.37 19.94 2.86
C VAL A 433 -1.13 19.17 3.33
N LEU A 434 -1.25 17.85 3.52
CA LEU A 434 -0.13 17.01 3.95
C LEU A 434 1.02 17.02 2.93
N ILE A 435 0.72 17.05 1.63
CA ILE A 435 1.75 17.15 0.58
C ILE A 435 2.38 18.55 0.58
N LEU A 436 1.58 19.60 0.69
CA LEU A 436 2.07 20.98 0.72
C LEU A 436 2.94 21.28 1.96
N LEU A 437 2.68 20.63 3.09
CA LEU A 437 3.53 20.70 4.28
C LEU A 437 4.96 20.18 4.03
N GLY A 438 5.18 19.43 2.96
CA GLY A 438 6.52 19.03 2.52
C GLY A 438 7.33 20.17 1.88
N LEU A 439 6.68 21.18 1.28
CA LEU A 439 7.39 22.23 0.52
C LEU A 439 8.38 23.05 1.35
N PRO A 440 8.07 23.47 2.61
CA PRO A 440 9.06 24.12 3.45
C PRO A 440 10.31 23.28 3.69
N PHE A 441 10.19 21.97 3.83
CA PHE A 441 11.34 21.06 3.98
C PHE A 441 12.18 21.03 2.69
N TYR A 442 11.54 21.01 1.52
CA TYR A 442 12.24 21.07 0.25
C TYR A 442 12.99 22.39 0.06
N ALA A 443 12.34 23.51 0.39
CA ALA A 443 12.96 24.83 0.33
C ALA A 443 14.18 24.93 1.27
N PHE A 444 14.08 24.37 2.49
CA PHE A 444 15.21 24.31 3.42
C PHE A 444 16.37 23.48 2.86
N ILE A 445 16.10 22.33 2.25
CA ILE A 445 17.13 21.48 1.63
C ILE A 445 17.85 22.21 0.48
N LEU A 446 17.10 22.93 -0.36
CA LEU A 446 17.68 23.74 -1.44
C LEU A 446 18.56 24.89 -0.91
N GLY A 447 18.11 25.58 0.13
CA GLY A 447 18.87 26.63 0.78
C GLY A 447 20.20 26.12 1.34
N ALA A 448 20.20 24.99 2.03
CA ALA A 448 21.40 24.37 2.58
C ALA A 448 22.42 24.00 1.48
N LYS A 449 21.96 23.46 0.36
CA LYS A 449 22.85 23.11 -0.78
C LYS A 449 23.50 24.34 -1.44
N ASN A 450 22.76 25.43 -1.55
CA ASN A 450 23.30 26.66 -2.12
C ASN A 450 24.37 27.30 -1.22
N THR A 451 24.26 27.13 0.09
CA THR A 451 25.24 27.64 1.06
C THR A 451 26.55 26.81 1.07
N GLU A 452 26.49 25.53 0.72
CA GLU A 452 27.68 24.65 0.61
C GLU A 452 28.45 24.86 -0.72
N GLN A 453 27.82 25.47 -1.73
CA GLN A 453 28.42 25.76 -3.05
C GLN A 453 28.95 27.19 -3.17
N SER A 454 28.60 28.08 -2.24
CA SER A 454 29.12 29.47 -2.12
C SER A 454 30.32 29.54 -1.17
#